data_8715c843d6ff5e44caa73fef3538a135
#
_entry.id   8715c843d6ff5e44caa73fef3538a135
#
_cell.length_a   1.000
_cell.length_b   1.000
_cell.length_c   1.000
_cell.angle_alpha   90.00
_cell.angle_beta   90.00
_cell.angle_gamma   90.00
#
_symmetry.space_group_name_H-M   'P 1'
#
loop_
_entity.id
_entity.type
_entity.pdbx_description
1 polymer ?
#
loop_
_entity_poly.entity_id
_entity_poly.type
_entity_poly.pdbx_seq_one_letter_code
_entity_poly.pdbx_strand_id
1 'polypeptide(L)'
;MRTQVVIVGAGPAGLLLGALLAREGVDNVILEQRSAEYVLGRIRAGVLEQGAVAKLDQAGVGARLHREGLVHHGIEISHRGTRHRIDFQSLVGGSVVVYGQT
;
A
#
# COMPACT_ATOMS: atom_id res chain seq x y z
N MET A 1 17.84 23.36 8.88
CA MET A 1 17.85 22.15 8.02
C MET A 1 17.59 22.57 6.57
N ARG A 2 18.31 22.00 5.65
CA ARG A 2 18.09 22.21 4.20
C ARG A 2 17.79 20.87 3.55
N THR A 3 16.72 20.80 2.75
CA THR A 3 16.34 19.60 2.01
C THR A 3 15.78 19.98 0.65
N GLN A 4 15.78 19.06 -0.29
CA GLN A 4 15.25 19.28 -1.64
C GLN A 4 13.71 19.21 -1.67
N VAL A 5 13.13 18.29 -0.87
CA VAL A 5 11.69 18.05 -0.84
C VAL A 5 11.20 17.95 0.61
N VAL A 6 10.07 18.59 0.89
CA VAL A 6 9.33 18.43 2.13
C VAL A 6 7.99 17.77 1.83
N ILE A 7 7.70 16.66 2.50
CA ILE A 7 6.44 15.93 2.40
C ILE A 7 5.66 16.19 3.68
N VAL A 8 4.41 16.62 3.54
CA VAL A 8 3.52 16.86 4.69
C VAL A 8 2.58 15.68 4.85
N GLY A 9 2.77 14.94 5.93
CA GLY A 9 2.01 13.74 6.28
C GLY A 9 2.80 12.44 6.11
N ALA A 10 2.89 11.64 7.19
CA ALA A 10 3.49 10.31 7.20
C ALA A 10 2.44 9.19 7.05
N GLY A 11 1.42 9.42 6.25
CA GLY A 11 0.52 8.37 5.82
C GLY A 11 1.16 7.48 4.75
N PRO A 12 0.48 6.43 4.27
CA PRO A 12 1.02 5.49 3.28
C PRO A 12 1.58 6.18 2.03
N ALA A 13 0.88 7.18 1.51
CA ALA A 13 1.31 7.93 0.33
C ALA A 13 2.59 8.74 0.58
N GLY A 14 2.65 9.47 1.70
CA GLY A 14 3.82 10.29 2.04
C GLY A 14 5.05 9.44 2.32
N LEU A 15 4.89 8.34 3.05
CA LEU A 15 5.98 7.41 3.34
C LEU A 15 6.49 6.72 2.06
N LEU A 16 5.60 6.29 1.18
CA LEU A 16 5.98 5.69 -0.10
C LEU A 16 6.70 6.69 -1.00
N LEU A 17 6.19 7.91 -1.11
CA LEU A 17 6.86 8.97 -1.87
C LEU A 17 8.26 9.25 -1.33
N GLY A 18 8.40 9.38 -0.01
CA GLY A 18 9.72 9.59 0.62
C GLY A 18 10.70 8.46 0.33
N ALA A 19 10.25 7.22 0.38
CA ALA A 19 11.07 6.06 0.05
C ALA A 19 11.50 6.06 -1.44
N LEU A 20 10.59 6.37 -2.35
CA LEU A 20 10.90 6.48 -3.78
C LEU A 20 11.91 7.59 -4.07
N LEU A 21 11.72 8.78 -3.48
CA LEU A 21 12.65 9.90 -3.63
C LEU A 21 14.05 9.56 -3.09
N ALA A 22 14.12 8.93 -1.93
CA ALA A 22 15.38 8.50 -1.33
C ALA A 22 16.15 7.52 -2.23
N ARG A 23 15.45 6.61 -2.90
CA ARG A 23 16.09 5.70 -3.87
C ARG A 23 16.66 6.40 -5.10
N GLU A 24 16.05 7.51 -5.50
CA GLU A 24 16.54 8.36 -6.58
C GLU A 24 17.62 9.37 -6.11
N GLY A 25 18.05 9.28 -4.86
CA GLY A 25 19.06 10.19 -4.30
C GLY A 25 18.54 11.60 -4.02
N VAL A 26 17.22 11.77 -3.92
CA VAL A 26 16.59 13.06 -3.63
C VAL A 26 16.39 13.20 -2.13
N ASP A 27 17.07 14.19 -1.53
CA ASP A 27 16.91 14.49 -0.10
C ASP A 27 15.51 14.92 0.21
N ASN A 28 14.89 14.26 1.17
CA ASN A 28 13.53 14.60 1.58
C ASN A 28 13.34 14.48 3.09
N VAL A 29 12.37 15.24 3.58
CA VAL A 29 11.93 15.24 4.97
C VAL A 29 10.43 15.09 5.00
N ILE A 30 9.94 14.20 5.86
CA ILE A 30 8.51 13.98 6.08
C ILE A 30 8.14 14.63 7.41
N LEU A 31 7.14 15.52 7.36
CA LEU A 31 6.59 16.18 8.53
C LEU A 31 5.26 15.52 8.90
N GLU A 32 5.14 15.08 10.15
CA GLU A 32 3.92 14.46 10.67
C GLU A 32 3.52 15.13 11.98
N GLN A 33 2.24 15.48 12.12
CA GLN A 33 1.71 16.11 13.33
C GLN A 33 1.39 15.12 14.46
N ARG A 34 1.29 13.83 14.14
CA ARG A 34 0.99 12.77 15.11
C ARG A 34 2.23 12.03 15.54
N SER A 35 2.15 11.32 16.64
CA SER A 35 3.25 10.46 17.11
C SER A 35 3.46 9.25 16.19
N ALA A 36 4.66 8.69 16.23
CA ALA A 36 4.97 7.45 15.50
C ALA A 36 4.03 6.30 15.89
N GLU A 37 3.71 6.18 17.18
CA GLU A 37 2.76 5.17 17.69
C GLU A 37 1.38 5.33 17.06
N TYR A 38 0.89 6.56 16.95
CA TYR A 38 -0.39 6.83 16.31
C TYR A 38 -0.36 6.43 14.83
N VAL A 39 0.68 6.79 14.09
CA VAL A 39 0.80 6.47 12.66
C VAL A 39 0.88 4.95 12.45
N LEU A 40 1.70 4.25 13.24
CA LEU A 40 1.87 2.80 13.13
C LEU A 40 0.63 2.02 13.59
N GLY A 41 -0.10 2.53 14.58
CA GLY A 41 -1.31 1.90 15.10
C GLY A 41 -2.57 2.13 14.25
N ARG A 42 -2.50 2.96 13.21
CA ARG A 42 -3.66 3.24 12.34
C ARG A 42 -3.88 2.10 11.36
N ILE A 43 -5.02 1.43 11.52
CA ILE A 43 -5.48 0.42 10.56
C ILE A 43 -5.92 1.11 9.26
N ARG A 44 -5.47 0.60 8.13
CA ARG A 44 -5.85 1.04 6.78
C ARG A 44 -6.49 -0.12 6.02
N ALA A 45 -7.18 0.20 4.92
CA ALA A 45 -7.66 -0.80 3.99
C ALA A 45 -6.47 -1.63 3.46
N GLY A 46 -6.58 -2.95 3.55
CA GLY A 46 -5.49 -3.87 3.26
C GLY A 46 -5.56 -4.52 1.88
N VAL A 47 -6.45 -4.07 0.99
CA VAL A 47 -6.53 -4.60 -0.38
C VAL A 47 -5.66 -3.74 -1.29
N LEU A 48 -4.58 -4.35 -1.81
CA LEU A 48 -3.60 -3.67 -2.66
C LEU A 48 -3.68 -4.18 -4.09
N GLU A 49 -3.90 -3.27 -5.01
CA GLU A 49 -3.84 -3.54 -6.45
C GLU A 49 -2.40 -3.70 -6.94
N GLN A 50 -2.23 -4.33 -8.10
CA GLN A 50 -0.89 -4.61 -8.65
C GLN A 50 -0.04 -3.35 -8.85
N GLY A 51 -0.66 -2.22 -9.20
CA GLY A 51 0.05 -0.94 -9.31
C GLY A 51 0.65 -0.48 -7.97
N ALA A 52 -0.08 -0.64 -6.87
CA ALA A 52 0.41 -0.32 -5.52
C ALA A 52 1.53 -1.28 -5.10
N VAL A 53 1.36 -2.59 -5.35
CA VAL A 53 2.38 -3.61 -5.07
C VAL A 53 3.68 -3.28 -5.82
N ALA A 54 3.59 -2.98 -7.11
CA ALA A 54 4.76 -2.61 -7.92
C ALA A 54 5.49 -1.36 -7.40
N LYS A 55 4.75 -0.37 -6.88
CA LYS A 55 5.35 0.83 -6.28
C LYS A 55 6.07 0.52 -4.96
N LEU A 56 5.53 -0.37 -4.14
CA LEU A 56 6.20 -0.83 -2.92
C LEU A 56 7.49 -1.58 -3.26
N ASP A 57 7.49 -2.42 -4.29
CA ASP A 57 8.68 -3.12 -4.78
C ASP A 57 9.71 -2.14 -5.33
N GLN A 58 9.27 -1.17 -6.13
CA GLN A 58 10.14 -0.11 -6.65
C GLN A 58 10.78 0.70 -5.52
N ALA A 59 10.05 0.97 -4.45
CA ALA A 59 10.57 1.65 -3.27
C ALA A 59 11.50 0.76 -2.41
N GLY A 60 11.58 -0.54 -2.68
CA GLY A 60 12.40 -1.50 -1.94
C GLY A 60 11.81 -1.91 -0.58
N VAL A 61 10.50 -1.73 -0.39
CA VAL A 61 9.80 -2.01 0.87
C VAL A 61 8.73 -3.11 0.74
N GLY A 62 8.68 -3.82 -0.40
CA GLY A 62 7.68 -4.83 -0.69
C GLY A 62 7.92 -6.21 -0.06
N ALA A 63 9.09 -6.50 0.49
CA ALA A 63 9.46 -7.85 0.96
C ALA A 63 8.49 -8.41 2.01
N ARG A 64 8.06 -7.61 2.98
CA ARG A 64 7.10 -8.03 4.01
C ARG A 64 5.73 -8.30 3.40
N LEU A 65 5.28 -7.48 2.45
CA LEU A 65 4.02 -7.67 1.74
C LEU A 65 4.00 -9.03 1.01
N HIS A 66 5.07 -9.37 0.29
CA HIS A 66 5.16 -10.65 -0.42
C HIS A 66 5.21 -11.86 0.52
N ARG A 67 5.84 -11.70 1.69
CA ARG A 67 5.94 -12.77 2.68
C ARG A 67 4.62 -13.03 3.42
N GLU A 68 3.87 -11.98 3.75
CA GLU A 68 2.71 -12.04 4.64
C GLU A 68 1.38 -11.79 3.93
N GLY A 69 1.40 -11.22 2.73
CA GLY A 69 0.21 -10.91 1.96
C GLY A 69 -0.45 -12.15 1.37
N LEU A 70 -1.77 -12.10 1.23
CA LEU A 70 -2.58 -13.16 0.63
C LEU A 70 -3.08 -12.71 -0.74
N VAL A 71 -2.75 -13.48 -1.77
CA VAL A 71 -3.19 -13.17 -3.14
C VAL A 71 -4.63 -13.61 -3.33
N HIS A 72 -5.47 -12.69 -3.82
CA HIS A 72 -6.87 -12.94 -4.14
C HIS A 72 -7.13 -12.69 -5.63
N HIS A 73 -7.78 -13.65 -6.28
CA HIS A 73 -8.09 -13.61 -7.71
C HIS A 73 -9.50 -13.11 -8.01
N GLY A 74 -10.27 -12.75 -7.00
CA GLY A 74 -11.62 -12.27 -7.15
C GLY A 74 -12.27 -11.92 -5.82
N ILE A 75 -13.52 -11.50 -5.90
CA ILE A 75 -14.39 -11.23 -4.75
C ILE A 75 -15.74 -11.92 -4.93
N GLU A 76 -16.43 -12.13 -3.83
CA GLU A 76 -17.83 -12.58 -3.84
C GLU A 76 -18.72 -11.47 -3.29
N ILE A 77 -19.79 -11.16 -4.01
CA ILE A 77 -20.84 -10.26 -3.57
C ILE A 77 -22.03 -11.12 -3.16
N SER A 78 -22.47 -10.98 -1.91
CA SER A 78 -23.68 -11.63 -1.42
C SER A 78 -24.85 -10.67 -1.51
N HIS A 79 -25.89 -11.07 -2.23
CA HIS A 79 -27.13 -10.30 -2.38
C HIS A 79 -28.34 -11.23 -2.31
N ARG A 80 -29.29 -10.95 -1.43
CA ARG A 80 -30.55 -11.74 -1.26
C ARG A 80 -30.32 -13.24 -1.14
N GLY A 81 -29.28 -13.65 -0.40
CA GLY A 81 -28.94 -15.06 -0.19
C GLY A 81 -28.23 -15.74 -1.36
N THR A 82 -27.95 -15.01 -2.43
CA THR A 82 -27.18 -15.50 -3.59
C THR A 82 -25.79 -14.89 -3.58
N ARG A 83 -24.78 -15.71 -3.90
CA ARG A 83 -23.39 -15.25 -4.04
C ARG A 83 -23.04 -15.10 -5.51
N HIS A 84 -22.45 -13.97 -5.85
CA HIS A 84 -21.96 -13.64 -7.18
C HIS A 84 -20.45 -13.45 -7.12
N ARG A 85 -19.71 -14.32 -7.79
CA ARG A 85 -18.27 -14.20 -7.89
C ARG A 85 -17.89 -13.24 -9.01
N ILE A 86 -17.00 -12.30 -8.70
CA ILE A 86 -16.32 -11.47 -9.70
C ILE A 86 -14.89 -11.99 -9.80
N ASP A 87 -14.56 -12.57 -10.94
CA ASP A 87 -13.24 -13.13 -11.23
C ASP A 87 -12.34 -12.07 -11.88
N PHE A 88 -11.35 -11.59 -11.12
CA PHE A 88 -10.42 -10.57 -11.61
C PHE A 88 -9.55 -11.08 -12.76
N GLN A 89 -9.15 -12.35 -12.71
CA GLN A 89 -8.30 -12.93 -13.75
C GLN A 89 -8.96 -12.91 -15.14
N SER A 90 -10.24 -13.28 -15.20
CA SER A 90 -10.98 -13.27 -16.45
C SER A 90 -11.31 -11.88 -16.97
N LEU A 91 -11.52 -10.91 -16.05
CA LEU A 91 -11.95 -9.57 -16.41
C LEU A 91 -10.78 -8.62 -16.73
N VAL A 92 -9.71 -8.69 -15.96
CA VAL A 92 -8.58 -7.74 -16.06
C VAL A 92 -7.21 -8.43 -16.08
N GLY A 93 -7.16 -9.76 -16.08
CA GLY A 93 -5.92 -10.54 -16.10
C GLY A 93 -5.03 -10.34 -14.89
N GLY A 94 -5.62 -9.98 -13.73
CA GLY A 94 -4.86 -9.62 -12.55
C GLY A 94 -5.42 -10.20 -11.25
N SER A 95 -4.77 -9.84 -10.16
CA SER A 95 -5.13 -10.19 -8.80
C SER A 95 -4.90 -8.99 -7.88
N VAL A 96 -5.37 -9.09 -6.64
CA VAL A 96 -5.04 -8.16 -5.57
C VAL A 96 -4.32 -8.88 -4.45
N VAL A 97 -3.56 -8.15 -3.65
CA VAL A 97 -2.92 -8.67 -2.44
C VAL A 97 -3.63 -8.12 -1.23
N VAL A 98 -4.12 -8.99 -0.37
CA VAL A 98 -4.70 -8.61 0.92
C VAL A 98 -3.64 -8.72 1.99
N TYR A 99 -3.39 -7.63 2.70
CA TYR A 99 -2.37 -7.55 3.71
C TYR A 99 -2.94 -6.91 4.98
N GLY A 100 -2.88 -7.64 6.11
CA GLY A 100 -3.28 -7.12 7.41
C GLY A 100 -2.27 -6.07 7.90
N GLN A 101 -2.76 -4.86 8.13
CA GLN A 101 -1.92 -3.75 8.58
C GLN A 101 -2.01 -3.61 10.10
N THR A 102 -1.26 -4.41 10.79
CA THR A 102 -1.11 -4.34 12.26
C THR A 102 0.35 -4.36 12.65
#